data_380c7f8a9ea1550f8c108e07c03ea7bd
#
_entry.id   380c7f8a9ea1550f8c108e07c03ea7bd
#
_cell.length_a   1.000
_cell.length_b   1.000
_cell.length_c   1.000
_cell.angle_alpha   90.00
_cell.angle_beta   90.00
_cell.angle_gamma   90.00
#
_symmetry.space_group_name_H-M   'P 1'
#
loop_
_entity.id
_entity.type
_entity.pdbx_description
1 polymer ?
#
loop_
_entity_poly.entity_id
_entity_poly.type
_entity_poly.pdbx_seq_one_letter_code
_entity_poly.pdbx_strand_id
1 'polypeptide(L)'
;MSIQIGNYPFEGPAGAPESVGNNSGVYAVLTRGLAAGPYTVIDAGESGSIRDRLVNHDRCAEWARADQGNGVCFAADYCNEKDRMRIESELRTAYRPVCGVR
;
A
#
# COMPACT_ATOMS: atom_id res chain seq x y z
N MET A 1 -3.24 12.70 -8.36
CA MET A 1 -1.84 12.21 -8.50
C MET A 1 -1.87 10.69 -8.53
N SER A 2 -1.03 10.08 -9.33
CA SER A 2 -0.96 8.62 -9.40
C SER A 2 0.48 8.15 -9.50
N ILE A 3 0.69 6.90 -9.11
CA ILE A 3 2.01 6.26 -9.12
C ILE A 3 1.83 4.86 -9.71
N GLN A 4 2.78 4.46 -10.54
CA GLN A 4 2.77 3.12 -11.13
C GLN A 4 3.39 2.13 -10.16
N ILE A 5 2.64 1.07 -9.81
CA ILE A 5 3.14 -0.02 -8.98
C ILE A 5 2.87 -1.31 -9.73
N GLY A 6 3.94 -2.01 -10.11
CA GLY A 6 3.82 -3.15 -11.01
C GLY A 6 3.21 -2.72 -12.32
N ASN A 7 2.16 -3.40 -12.75
CA ASN A 7 1.46 -3.09 -13.99
C ASN A 7 0.22 -2.22 -13.78
N TYR A 8 0.06 -1.61 -12.59
CA TYR A 8 -1.18 -0.94 -12.23
C TYR A 8 -0.93 0.50 -11.79
N PRO A 9 -1.78 1.46 -12.22
CA PRO A 9 -1.73 2.81 -11.68
C PRO A 9 -2.44 2.85 -10.33
N PHE A 10 -1.78 3.40 -9.33
CA PHE A 10 -2.34 3.60 -8.00
C PHE A 10 -2.53 5.09 -7.76
N GLU A 11 -3.61 5.46 -7.11
CA GLU A 11 -3.80 6.84 -6.64
C GLU A 11 -2.94 7.09 -5.41
N GLY A 12 -2.28 8.23 -5.36
CA GLY A 12 -1.38 8.62 -4.28
C GLY A 12 0.01 8.91 -4.79
N PRO A 13 1.03 8.81 -3.95
CA PRO A 13 0.94 8.38 -2.55
C PRO A 13 0.39 9.46 -1.63
N ALA A 14 -0.30 9.03 -0.56
CA ALA A 14 -0.84 9.91 0.46
C ALA A 14 -0.06 9.69 1.76
N GLY A 15 0.19 10.78 2.50
CA GLY A 15 0.97 10.72 3.73
C GLY A 15 0.22 10.15 4.93
N ALA A 16 -1.10 10.04 4.85
CA ALA A 16 -1.93 9.54 5.95
C ALA A 16 -3.01 8.61 5.41
N PRO A 17 -3.34 7.54 6.15
CA PRO A 17 -4.38 6.61 5.70
C PRO A 17 -5.76 7.29 5.59
N GLU A 18 -6.01 8.31 6.39
CA GLU A 18 -7.27 9.07 6.34
C GLU A 18 -7.48 9.80 5.01
N SER A 19 -6.41 10.03 4.26
CA SER A 19 -6.48 10.71 2.96
C SER A 19 -6.80 9.76 1.80
N VAL A 20 -6.87 8.47 2.06
CA VAL A 20 -7.19 7.46 1.07
C VAL A 20 -8.70 7.26 1.01
N GLY A 21 -9.26 7.06 -0.18
CA GLY A 21 -10.69 6.82 -0.35
C GLY A 21 -11.14 5.51 0.31
N ASN A 22 -12.35 5.50 0.88
CA ASN A 22 -12.87 4.32 1.58
C ASN A 22 -13.68 3.43 0.63
N ASN A 23 -13.02 2.94 -0.41
CA ASN A 23 -13.62 2.12 -1.44
C ASN A 23 -12.94 0.76 -1.53
N SER A 24 -13.56 -0.17 -2.23
CA SER A 24 -13.01 -1.48 -2.53
C SER A 24 -11.78 -1.36 -3.41
N GLY A 25 -10.73 -2.11 -3.11
CA GLY A 25 -9.53 -2.12 -3.94
C GLY A 25 -8.32 -2.73 -3.28
N VAL A 26 -7.17 -2.46 -3.88
CA VAL A 26 -5.85 -2.88 -3.40
C VAL A 26 -5.14 -1.67 -2.83
N TYR A 27 -4.45 -1.84 -1.71
CA TYR A 27 -3.61 -0.79 -1.16
C TYR A 27 -2.15 -1.23 -1.17
N ALA A 28 -1.27 -0.25 -1.26
CA ALA A 28 0.16 -0.47 -1.10
C ALA A 28 0.66 0.47 -0.01
N VAL A 29 1.49 -0.05 0.88
CA VAL A 29 2.16 0.74 1.92
C VAL A 29 3.60 0.90 1.47
N LEU A 30 4.06 2.14 1.42
CA LEU A 30 5.32 2.50 0.81
C LEU A 30 6.19 3.25 1.79
N THR A 31 7.50 3.04 1.70
CA THR A 31 8.46 3.92 2.36
C THR A 31 9.25 4.66 1.30
N ARG A 32 9.60 5.91 1.60
CA ARG A 32 10.49 6.66 0.77
C ARG A 32 11.92 6.25 1.09
N GLY A 33 12.75 6.07 0.06
CA GLY A 33 14.18 5.92 0.27
C GLY A 33 14.78 7.26 0.71
N LEU A 34 16.10 7.35 0.71
CA LEU A 34 16.78 8.61 1.01
C LEU A 34 16.30 9.68 0.02
N ALA A 35 16.10 10.88 0.51
CA ALA A 35 15.57 12.08 -0.14
C ALA A 35 15.38 11.97 -1.67
N ALA A 36 14.15 11.97 -2.13
CA ALA A 36 13.80 11.88 -3.55
C ALA A 36 14.12 10.55 -4.25
N GLY A 37 14.51 9.53 -3.48
CA GLY A 37 14.70 8.18 -4.02
C GLY A 37 13.38 7.49 -4.34
N PRO A 38 13.44 6.34 -5.02
CA PRO A 38 12.24 5.58 -5.34
C PRO A 38 11.55 5.04 -4.09
N TYR A 39 10.23 4.88 -4.18
CA TYR A 39 9.45 4.26 -3.10
C TYR A 39 9.72 2.76 -3.05
N THR A 40 9.71 2.22 -1.83
CA THR A 40 9.80 0.79 -1.60
C THR A 40 8.44 0.28 -1.12
N VAL A 41 7.92 -0.75 -1.74
CA VAL A 41 6.67 -1.39 -1.31
C VAL A 41 6.98 -2.28 -0.11
N ILE A 42 6.51 -1.89 1.07
CA ILE A 42 6.77 -2.65 2.29
C ILE A 42 5.59 -3.53 2.70
N ASP A 43 4.40 -3.26 2.17
CA ASP A 43 3.23 -4.08 2.40
C ASP A 43 2.23 -3.86 1.27
N ALA A 44 1.37 -4.83 1.06
CA ALA A 44 0.27 -4.74 0.11
C ALA A 44 -0.88 -5.58 0.63
N GLY A 45 -2.10 -5.12 0.38
CA GLY A 45 -3.27 -5.85 0.79
C GLY A 45 -4.49 -5.42 -0.01
N GLU A 46 -5.63 -6.03 0.30
CA GLU A 46 -6.88 -5.70 -0.36
C GLU A 46 -7.99 -5.58 0.67
N SER A 47 -9.03 -4.83 0.34
CA SER A 47 -10.17 -4.63 1.24
C SER A 47 -11.36 -4.12 0.48
N GLY A 48 -12.55 -4.39 1.01
CA GLY A 48 -13.78 -3.76 0.55
C GLY A 48 -13.90 -2.30 0.98
N SER A 49 -13.09 -1.89 1.96
CA SER A 49 -13.11 -0.53 2.54
C SER A 49 -11.68 -0.17 2.92
N ILE A 50 -10.92 0.34 1.96
CA ILE A 50 -9.47 0.54 2.12
C ILE A 50 -9.13 1.47 3.28
N ARG A 51 -9.79 2.63 3.38
CA ARG A 51 -9.47 3.59 4.45
C ARG A 51 -9.66 2.96 5.83
N ASP A 52 -10.80 2.32 6.06
CA ASP A 52 -11.06 1.67 7.34
C ASP A 52 -10.01 0.61 7.65
N ARG A 53 -9.61 -0.15 6.66
CA ARG A 53 -8.60 -1.18 6.83
C ARG A 53 -7.24 -0.58 7.19
N LEU A 54 -6.83 0.49 6.51
CA LEU A 54 -5.54 1.14 6.76
C LEU A 54 -5.49 1.81 8.13
N VAL A 55 -6.56 2.52 8.50
CA VAL A 55 -6.62 3.23 9.79
C VAL A 55 -6.56 2.24 10.96
N ASN A 56 -7.15 1.07 10.81
CA ASN A 56 -7.24 0.07 11.87
C ASN A 56 -6.37 -1.16 11.61
N HIS A 57 -5.33 -1.03 10.79
CA HIS A 57 -4.54 -2.17 10.38
C HIS A 57 -3.71 -2.73 11.53
N ASP A 58 -3.70 -4.06 11.63
CA ASP A 58 -2.95 -4.76 12.67
C ASP A 58 -1.44 -4.71 12.47
N ARG A 59 -0.97 -4.32 11.29
CA ARG A 59 0.46 -4.20 10.97
C ARG A 59 1.00 -2.77 11.04
N CYS A 60 0.26 -1.84 11.61
CA CYS A 60 0.73 -0.44 11.72
C CYS A 60 2.09 -0.33 12.42
N ALA A 61 2.31 -1.08 13.49
CA ALA A 61 3.59 -1.09 14.20
C ALA A 61 4.70 -1.69 13.34
N GLU A 62 4.39 -2.70 12.53
CA GLU A 62 5.34 -3.32 11.62
C GLU A 62 5.77 -2.33 10.54
N TRP A 63 4.83 -1.56 10.00
CA TRP A 63 5.13 -0.51 9.02
C TRP A 63 6.07 0.55 9.63
N ALA A 64 5.79 0.96 10.85
CA ALA A 64 6.64 1.95 11.53
C ALA A 64 8.08 1.45 11.72
N ARG A 65 8.23 0.16 12.00
CA ARG A 65 9.57 -0.44 12.12
C ARG A 65 10.28 -0.55 10.78
N ALA A 66 9.55 -0.74 9.70
CA ALA A 66 10.12 -0.83 8.35
C ALA A 66 10.45 0.54 7.77
N ASP A 67 9.90 1.61 8.35
CA ASP A 67 10.18 2.97 7.93
C ASP A 67 11.63 3.33 8.25
N GLN A 68 12.32 3.89 7.26
CA GLN A 68 13.73 4.28 7.39
C GLN A 68 13.89 5.76 7.75
N GLY A 69 12.91 6.33 8.44
CA GLY A 69 12.97 7.70 8.91
C GLY A 69 12.41 8.73 7.95
N ASN A 70 11.91 8.31 6.80
CA ASN A 70 11.39 9.21 5.75
C ASN A 70 9.87 9.21 5.65
N GLY A 71 9.22 8.43 6.51
CA GLY A 71 7.77 8.34 6.56
C GLY A 71 7.19 7.23 5.73
N VAL A 72 6.04 6.74 6.17
CA VAL A 72 5.24 5.73 5.47
C VAL A 72 4.14 6.46 4.71
N CYS A 73 3.87 6.03 3.49
CA CYS A 73 2.77 6.58 2.71
C CYS A 73 1.95 5.46 2.06
N PHE A 74 0.81 5.84 1.52
CA PHE A 74 -0.21 4.88 1.10
C PHE A 74 -0.70 5.20 -0.31
N ALA A 75 -0.94 4.15 -1.09
CA ALA A 75 -1.52 4.28 -2.43
C ALA A 75 -2.61 3.24 -2.60
N ALA A 76 -3.56 3.50 -3.47
CA ALA A 76 -4.70 2.62 -3.67
C ALA A 76 -5.08 2.50 -5.14
N ASP A 77 -5.44 1.29 -5.55
CA ASP A 77 -6.03 1.01 -6.85
C ASP A 77 -7.44 0.47 -6.60
N TYR A 78 -8.46 1.28 -6.90
CA TYR A 78 -9.85 0.94 -6.59
C TYR A 78 -10.42 0.00 -7.65
N CYS A 79 -10.94 -1.13 -7.20
CA CYS A 79 -11.47 -2.17 -8.08
C CYS A 79 -12.39 -3.11 -7.30
N ASN A 80 -13.04 -4.02 -8.00
CA ASN A 80 -13.97 -4.97 -7.39
C ASN A 80 -13.23 -6.11 -6.66
N GLU A 81 -13.97 -6.94 -5.95
CA GLU A 81 -13.42 -8.01 -5.12
C GLU A 81 -12.55 -8.98 -5.92
N LYS A 82 -13.01 -9.39 -7.09
CA LYS A 82 -12.28 -10.34 -7.92
C LYS A 82 -10.92 -9.77 -8.33
N ASP A 83 -10.90 -8.53 -8.79
CA ASP A 83 -9.69 -7.87 -9.25
C ASP A 83 -8.75 -7.55 -8.10
N ARG A 84 -9.28 -7.09 -6.95
CA ARG A 84 -8.41 -6.73 -5.82
C ARG A 84 -7.65 -7.93 -5.26
N MET A 85 -8.27 -9.11 -5.23
CA MET A 85 -7.60 -10.32 -4.77
C MET A 85 -6.49 -10.74 -5.73
N ARG A 86 -6.75 -10.66 -7.02
CA ARG A 86 -5.77 -11.00 -8.05
C ARG A 86 -4.59 -10.03 -8.04
N ILE A 87 -4.86 -8.74 -7.97
CA ILE A 87 -3.82 -7.71 -8.00
C ILE A 87 -2.94 -7.80 -6.75
N GLU A 88 -3.55 -7.98 -5.58
CA GLU A 88 -2.80 -8.13 -4.33
C GLU A 88 -1.83 -9.30 -4.41
N SER A 89 -2.28 -10.43 -4.93
CA SER A 89 -1.45 -11.61 -5.10
C SER A 89 -0.27 -11.35 -6.05
N GLU A 90 -0.53 -10.66 -7.16
CA GLU A 90 0.52 -10.28 -8.11
C GLU A 90 1.56 -9.37 -7.47
N LEU A 91 1.13 -8.38 -6.69
CA LEU A 91 2.06 -7.46 -6.03
C LEU A 91 2.91 -8.16 -4.99
N ARG A 92 2.34 -9.06 -4.20
CA ARG A 92 3.09 -9.81 -3.21
C ARG A 92 4.13 -10.72 -3.84
N THR A 93 3.83 -11.28 -5.00
CA THR A 93 4.77 -12.10 -5.74
C THR A 93 5.90 -11.26 -6.33
N ALA A 94 5.56 -10.10 -6.92
CA ALA A 94 6.52 -9.26 -7.62
C ALA A 94 7.45 -8.51 -6.67
N TYR A 95 6.91 -7.97 -5.56
CA TYR A 95 7.67 -7.10 -4.66
C TYR A 95 8.17 -7.79 -3.41
N ARG A 96 7.56 -8.91 -3.03
CA ARG A 96 7.90 -9.65 -1.80
C ARG A 96 8.01 -8.70 -0.61
N PRO A 97 6.92 -8.01 -0.23
CA PRO A 97 6.98 -6.99 0.82
C PRO A 97 7.49 -7.56 2.13
N VAL A 98 8.25 -6.76 2.87
CA VAL A 98 8.84 -7.19 4.14
C VAL A 98 7.81 -7.32 5.27
N CYS A 99 6.68 -6.62 5.15
CA CYS A 99 5.60 -6.69 6.14
C CYS A 99 4.54 -7.68 5.69
N GLY A 100 3.86 -8.31 6.66
CA GLY A 100 2.81 -9.27 6.36
C GLY A 100 3.33 -10.57 5.75
N VAL A 101 4.58 -10.91 5.99
CA VAL A 101 5.17 -12.16 5.50
C VAL A 101 4.51 -13.33 6.22
N ARG A 102 4.15 -14.36 5.47
CA ARG A 102 3.48 -15.55 6.00
C ARG A 102 4.42 -16.73 6.02
#